data_cb31ea17c716b513d577724d3e3c5f15
#
_entry.id   cb31ea17c716b513d577724d3e3c5f15
#
_cell.length_a   1.000
_cell.length_b   1.000
_cell.length_c   1.000
_cell.angle_alpha   90.00
_cell.angle_beta   90.00
_cell.angle_gamma   90.00
#
_symmetry.space_group_name_H-M   'P 1'
#
loop_
_entity.id
_entity.type
_entity.pdbx_description
1 polymer ?
#
loop_
_entity_poly.entity_id
_entity_poly.type
_entity_poly.pdbx_seq_one_letter_code
_entity_poly.pdbx_strand_id
1 'polypeptide(L)'
;MWQIIYNVLITLCFPFFVLYGLTRQKIRKNLLERLLPSIKKNDIDKALWIHAASIGEAIIADNLIQYIIKEGQTDTFLITTNTYYTRELLMKKKQAHIQSHALPFDFLFSVKHFLKQGTPKGLLIIETELWPNLIWQVKKRTVPVIIVNGRISDRTFKNYLTFSFFMKSVLSHVDLVLAQSEEHRVRFIRIVMDPARVIVTGNIKYFRELEQTKDAAEKENIVTFGSIKEKELASVYKTIEDIKNRFPDYKIFIAPRELHLTSTIEKDLASSFSVTRYSTLRNGADPEAGIVIVDTIGDLLHIYSQSRVAFVGGSLAPYGGQNMLEPLFFETPVLFGPFIENFKDISQRIIEHNAGMMVRNADELTNKITMLLNDNKLLRQMGGNARSVIEEEQQVMKKTVDLIAAAIEVNH
;
A
#
# COMPACT_ATOMS: atom_id res chain seq x y z
N MET A 1 -4.52 -35.09 -11.58
CA MET A 1 -5.72 -34.89 -12.42
C MET A 1 -5.93 -33.42 -12.78
N TRP A 2 -6.14 -32.51 -11.82
CA TRP A 2 -6.43 -31.08 -12.09
C TRP A 2 -5.34 -30.34 -12.87
N GLN A 3 -4.05 -30.62 -12.64
CA GLN A 3 -2.95 -30.05 -13.43
C GLN A 3 -3.08 -30.40 -14.93
N ILE A 4 -3.50 -31.63 -15.26
CA ILE A 4 -3.67 -32.06 -16.66
C ILE A 4 -4.87 -31.32 -17.28
N ILE A 5 -6.02 -31.34 -16.59
CA ILE A 5 -7.23 -30.65 -17.07
C ILE A 5 -6.96 -29.18 -17.32
N TYR A 6 -6.35 -28.48 -16.37
CA TYR A 6 -5.99 -27.07 -16.49
C TYR A 6 -5.08 -26.83 -17.71
N ASN A 7 -4.02 -27.65 -17.88
CA ASN A 7 -3.09 -27.47 -18.99
C ASN A 7 -3.71 -27.79 -20.35
N VAL A 8 -4.63 -28.75 -20.45
CA VAL A 8 -5.38 -29.02 -21.67
C VAL A 8 -6.26 -27.79 -22.01
N LEU A 9 -7.03 -27.29 -21.05
CA LEU A 9 -7.91 -26.14 -21.26
C LEU A 9 -7.14 -24.88 -21.67
N ILE A 10 -6.06 -24.54 -20.95
CA ILE A 10 -5.29 -23.32 -21.26
C ILE A 10 -4.55 -23.45 -22.60
N THR A 11 -4.12 -24.66 -22.97
CA THR A 11 -3.48 -24.92 -24.27
C THR A 11 -4.47 -24.78 -25.42
N LEU A 12 -5.70 -25.27 -25.26
CA LEU A 12 -6.78 -25.07 -26.24
C LEU A 12 -7.14 -23.58 -26.41
N CYS A 13 -7.06 -22.79 -25.35
CA CYS A 13 -7.29 -21.36 -25.39
C CYS A 13 -6.10 -20.55 -25.94
N PHE A 14 -4.92 -21.16 -26.09
CA PHE A 14 -3.69 -20.45 -26.48
C PHE A 14 -3.76 -19.69 -27.79
N PRO A 15 -4.29 -20.24 -28.92
CA PRO A 15 -4.41 -19.51 -30.18
C PRO A 15 -5.27 -18.25 -30.05
N PHE A 16 -6.40 -18.36 -29.34
CA PHE A 16 -7.30 -17.22 -29.10
C PHE A 16 -6.64 -16.15 -28.21
N PHE A 17 -5.89 -16.59 -27.21
CA PHE A 17 -5.13 -15.69 -26.35
C PHE A 17 -4.06 -14.90 -27.13
N VAL A 18 -3.32 -15.55 -28.04
CA VAL A 18 -2.33 -14.89 -28.88
C VAL A 18 -2.99 -13.87 -29.81
N LEU A 19 -4.06 -14.26 -30.51
CA LEU A 19 -4.83 -13.36 -31.36
C LEU A 19 -5.34 -12.12 -30.60
N TYR A 20 -5.94 -12.33 -29.43
CA TYR A 20 -6.38 -11.24 -28.55
C TYR A 20 -5.22 -10.36 -28.08
N GLY A 21 -4.08 -10.98 -27.69
CA GLY A 21 -2.88 -10.28 -27.26
C GLY A 21 -2.29 -9.35 -28.33
N LEU A 22 -2.34 -9.77 -29.58
CA LEU A 22 -1.88 -8.96 -30.72
C LEU A 22 -2.74 -7.71 -30.94
N THR A 23 -4.04 -7.77 -30.65
CA THR A 23 -4.97 -6.63 -30.79
C THR A 23 -4.87 -5.61 -29.65
N ARG A 24 -4.35 -6.00 -28.48
CA ARG A 24 -4.26 -5.15 -27.28
C ARG A 24 -2.84 -4.63 -27.07
N GLN A 25 -2.63 -3.34 -27.27
CA GLN A 25 -1.31 -2.70 -27.15
C GLN A 25 -0.58 -2.99 -25.82
N LYS A 26 -1.33 -3.03 -24.69
CA LYS A 26 -0.77 -3.33 -23.36
C LYS A 26 -0.21 -4.75 -23.25
N ILE A 27 -0.85 -5.73 -23.90
CA ILE A 27 -0.42 -7.13 -23.89
C ILE A 27 0.68 -7.32 -24.94
N ARG A 28 0.53 -6.75 -26.13
CA ARG A 28 1.44 -6.88 -27.25
C ARG A 28 2.87 -6.46 -26.89
N LYS A 29 3.05 -5.37 -26.14
CA LYS A 29 4.37 -4.89 -25.70
C LYS A 29 5.20 -5.94 -24.94
N ASN A 30 4.55 -6.83 -24.18
CA ASN A 30 5.22 -7.83 -23.33
C ASN A 30 4.88 -9.26 -23.73
N LEU A 31 4.19 -9.48 -24.87
CA LEU A 31 3.67 -10.80 -25.25
C LEU A 31 4.80 -11.83 -25.39
N LEU A 32 5.81 -11.51 -26.19
CA LEU A 32 6.96 -12.41 -26.43
C LEU A 32 7.80 -12.61 -25.17
N GLU A 33 8.07 -11.55 -24.42
CA GLU A 33 8.82 -11.60 -23.16
C GLU A 33 8.14 -12.50 -22.12
N ARG A 34 6.81 -12.51 -22.06
CA ARG A 34 6.05 -13.35 -21.12
C ARG A 34 5.82 -14.78 -21.63
N LEU A 35 5.82 -15.00 -22.95
CA LEU A 35 5.73 -16.34 -23.53
C LEU A 35 7.06 -17.10 -23.47
N LEU A 36 8.14 -16.40 -23.80
CA LEU A 36 9.51 -16.92 -23.81
C LEU A 36 10.42 -15.99 -22.99
N PRO A 37 10.24 -15.98 -21.66
CA PRO A 37 10.96 -15.06 -20.80
C PRO A 37 12.46 -15.34 -20.84
N SER A 38 13.25 -14.30 -21.11
CA SER A 38 14.71 -14.35 -21.01
C SER A 38 15.14 -13.65 -19.72
N ILE A 39 15.66 -14.43 -18.79
CA ILE A 39 16.19 -13.96 -17.51
C ILE A 39 17.62 -14.50 -17.36
N LYS A 40 18.51 -13.73 -16.76
CA LYS A 40 19.87 -14.19 -16.47
C LYS A 40 19.85 -15.15 -15.29
N LYS A 41 20.73 -16.15 -15.31
CA LYS A 41 20.85 -17.12 -14.22
C LYS A 41 21.04 -16.41 -12.87
N ASN A 42 21.91 -15.44 -12.78
CA ASN A 42 22.21 -14.72 -11.56
C ASN A 42 21.05 -13.87 -11.02
N ASP A 43 20.04 -13.58 -11.84
CA ASP A 43 18.86 -12.81 -11.40
C ASP A 43 17.84 -13.68 -10.67
N ILE A 44 17.84 -15.00 -10.88
CA ILE A 44 16.87 -15.93 -10.31
C ILE A 44 17.50 -16.96 -9.35
N ASP A 45 18.73 -17.39 -9.63
CA ASP A 45 19.36 -18.47 -8.86
C ASP A 45 19.62 -17.99 -7.42
N LYS A 46 19.06 -18.72 -6.45
CA LYS A 46 19.09 -18.36 -5.02
C LYS A 46 18.45 -17.01 -4.66
N ALA A 47 17.80 -16.33 -5.60
CA ALA A 47 17.09 -15.10 -5.32
C ALA A 47 15.81 -15.35 -4.51
N LEU A 48 15.42 -14.40 -3.66
CA LEU A 48 14.06 -14.34 -3.12
C LEU A 48 13.14 -13.78 -4.20
N TRP A 49 12.31 -14.65 -4.78
CA TRP A 49 11.41 -14.26 -5.85
C TRP A 49 10.10 -13.70 -5.29
N ILE A 50 9.77 -12.44 -5.63
CA ILE A 50 8.56 -11.75 -5.19
C ILE A 50 7.70 -11.46 -6.42
N HIS A 51 6.47 -11.96 -6.43
CA HIS A 51 5.50 -11.62 -7.47
C HIS A 51 4.54 -10.55 -6.97
N ALA A 52 4.49 -9.41 -7.71
CA ALA A 52 3.63 -8.27 -7.44
C ALA A 52 2.95 -7.82 -8.74
N ALA A 53 1.67 -8.12 -8.91
CA ALA A 53 0.95 -7.95 -10.18
C ALA A 53 0.64 -6.47 -10.52
N SER A 54 0.39 -5.66 -9.50
CA SER A 54 -0.05 -4.27 -9.60
C SER A 54 0.95 -3.29 -9.00
N ILE A 55 0.77 -1.98 -9.25
CA ILE A 55 1.58 -0.91 -8.63
C ILE A 55 1.45 -0.95 -7.10
N GLY A 56 0.23 -1.18 -6.58
CA GLY A 56 0.02 -1.27 -5.14
C GLY A 56 0.79 -2.41 -4.49
N GLU A 57 0.77 -3.59 -5.12
CA GLU A 57 1.53 -4.75 -4.67
C GLU A 57 3.06 -4.54 -4.83
N ALA A 58 3.50 -3.84 -5.86
CA ALA A 58 4.91 -3.49 -6.05
C ALA A 58 5.43 -2.57 -4.95
N ILE A 59 4.60 -1.65 -4.44
CA ILE A 59 4.95 -0.82 -3.27
C ILE A 59 5.08 -1.68 -2.01
N ILE A 60 4.18 -2.64 -1.81
CA ILE A 60 4.28 -3.60 -0.70
C ILE A 60 5.57 -4.41 -0.80
N ALA A 61 5.87 -4.94 -1.99
CA ALA A 61 7.09 -5.70 -2.25
C ALA A 61 8.35 -4.87 -1.98
N ASP A 62 8.38 -3.62 -2.43
CA ASP A 62 9.49 -2.71 -2.20
C ASP A 62 9.69 -2.43 -0.70
N ASN A 63 8.64 -2.10 0.03
CA ASN A 63 8.71 -1.89 1.48
C ASN A 63 9.22 -3.14 2.22
N LEU A 64 8.75 -4.33 1.83
CA LEU A 64 9.21 -5.60 2.37
C LEU A 64 10.71 -5.82 2.13
N ILE A 65 11.18 -5.56 0.91
CA ILE A 65 12.60 -5.68 0.54
C ILE A 65 13.46 -4.68 1.33
N GLN A 66 13.03 -3.41 1.42
CA GLN A 66 13.78 -2.41 2.18
C GLN A 66 13.93 -2.82 3.66
N TYR A 67 12.86 -3.36 4.25
CA TYR A 67 12.90 -3.85 5.61
C TYR A 67 13.87 -5.03 5.76
N ILE A 68 13.84 -6.01 4.85
CA ILE A 68 14.74 -7.18 4.86
C ILE A 68 16.21 -6.73 4.73
N ILE A 69 16.51 -5.78 3.85
CA ILE A 69 17.88 -5.23 3.67
C ILE A 69 18.34 -4.53 4.94
N LYS A 70 17.48 -3.75 5.58
CA LYS A 70 17.80 -3.04 6.83
C LYS A 70 18.12 -3.98 7.99
N GLU A 71 17.42 -5.11 8.08
CA GLU A 71 17.71 -6.16 9.06
C GLU A 71 19.04 -6.92 8.77
N GLY A 72 19.81 -6.45 7.80
CA GLY A 72 21.16 -6.97 7.48
C GLY A 72 21.16 -8.18 6.55
N GLN A 73 20.05 -8.55 5.96
CA GLN A 73 20.01 -9.63 4.98
C GLN A 73 20.46 -9.13 3.59
N THR A 74 21.50 -9.77 3.03
CA THR A 74 22.13 -9.39 1.75
C THR A 74 21.62 -10.24 0.59
N ASP A 75 20.31 -10.44 0.51
CA ASP A 75 19.72 -11.29 -0.51
C ASP A 75 19.66 -10.59 -1.88
N THR A 76 19.69 -11.39 -2.94
CA THR A 76 19.26 -10.95 -4.26
C THR A 76 17.75 -11.10 -4.36
N PHE A 77 17.08 -10.07 -4.85
CA PHE A 77 15.63 -10.05 -5.02
C PHE A 77 15.26 -10.06 -6.49
N LEU A 78 14.37 -10.97 -6.85
CA LEU A 78 13.74 -10.99 -8.16
C LEU A 78 12.29 -10.56 -8.02
N ILE A 79 11.91 -9.42 -8.60
CA ILE A 79 10.51 -8.98 -8.63
C ILE A 79 9.92 -9.28 -10.01
N THR A 80 8.78 -9.96 -10.05
CA THR A 80 8.02 -10.13 -11.28
C THR A 80 6.70 -9.39 -11.22
N THR A 81 6.34 -8.74 -12.36
CA THR A 81 5.11 -7.94 -12.46
C THR A 81 4.29 -8.33 -13.69
N ASN A 82 2.98 -8.01 -13.66
CA ASN A 82 2.10 -8.27 -14.79
C ASN A 82 2.10 -7.15 -15.84
N THR A 83 2.52 -5.93 -15.47
CA THR A 83 2.45 -4.76 -16.36
C THR A 83 3.81 -4.10 -16.57
N TYR A 84 4.02 -3.59 -17.78
CA TYR A 84 5.22 -2.82 -18.12
C TYR A 84 5.40 -1.60 -17.22
N TYR A 85 4.31 -0.88 -16.91
CA TYR A 85 4.37 0.33 -16.08
C TYR A 85 4.83 0.07 -14.65
N THR A 86 4.36 -1.03 -14.04
CA THR A 86 4.81 -1.42 -12.70
C THR A 86 6.29 -1.73 -12.69
N ARG A 87 6.78 -2.44 -13.73
CA ARG A 87 8.20 -2.75 -13.88
C ARG A 87 9.05 -1.48 -14.06
N GLU A 88 8.62 -0.55 -14.93
CA GLU A 88 9.32 0.71 -15.15
C GLU A 88 9.45 1.53 -13.86
N LEU A 89 8.40 1.56 -13.03
CA LEU A 89 8.42 2.23 -11.74
C LEU A 89 9.50 1.66 -10.81
N LEU A 90 9.61 0.34 -10.73
CA LEU A 90 10.62 -0.35 -9.92
C LEU A 90 12.03 -0.11 -10.46
N MET A 91 12.22 -0.16 -11.78
CA MET A 91 13.52 0.05 -12.42
C MET A 91 14.07 1.48 -12.24
N LYS A 92 13.20 2.48 -12.11
CA LYS A 92 13.63 3.87 -11.86
C LYS A 92 14.37 4.03 -10.52
N LYS A 93 14.13 3.17 -9.55
CA LYS A 93 14.79 3.21 -8.23
C LYS A 93 16.24 2.69 -8.23
N LYS A 94 16.74 2.06 -9.31
CA LYS A 94 18.12 1.58 -9.52
C LYS A 94 18.79 0.98 -8.27
N GLN A 95 18.20 -0.04 -7.68
CA GLN A 95 18.80 -0.71 -6.53
C GLN A 95 19.59 -1.95 -6.99
N ALA A 96 20.85 -2.05 -6.59
CA ALA A 96 21.79 -3.06 -7.09
C ALA A 96 21.36 -4.51 -6.81
N HIS A 97 20.60 -4.72 -5.75
CA HIS A 97 20.15 -6.07 -5.32
C HIS A 97 18.78 -6.48 -5.86
N ILE A 98 18.08 -5.60 -6.62
CA ILE A 98 16.73 -5.84 -7.13
C ILE A 98 16.75 -5.97 -8.64
N GLN A 99 16.30 -7.14 -9.13
CA GLN A 99 16.06 -7.39 -10.55
C GLN A 99 14.56 -7.42 -10.82
N SER A 100 14.11 -6.76 -11.89
CA SER A 100 12.68 -6.70 -12.23
C SER A 100 12.42 -7.26 -13.62
N HIS A 101 11.52 -8.25 -13.68
CA HIS A 101 11.13 -8.96 -14.90
C HIS A 101 9.60 -9.04 -15.06
N ALA A 102 9.15 -9.32 -16.28
CA ALA A 102 7.75 -9.66 -16.50
C ALA A 102 7.47 -11.08 -15.99
N LEU A 103 6.32 -11.29 -15.32
CA LEU A 103 5.90 -12.64 -14.98
C LEU A 103 5.64 -13.45 -16.25
N PRO A 104 6.14 -14.70 -16.39
CA PRO A 104 5.74 -15.57 -17.49
C PRO A 104 4.23 -15.75 -17.50
N PHE A 105 3.64 -15.88 -18.69
CA PHE A 105 2.26 -16.35 -18.76
C PHE A 105 2.16 -17.77 -18.17
N ASP A 106 1.03 -18.07 -17.55
CA ASP A 106 0.85 -19.36 -16.84
C ASP A 106 0.71 -20.59 -17.75
N PHE A 107 1.27 -20.51 -18.98
CA PHE A 107 1.46 -21.67 -19.83
C PHE A 107 2.62 -22.52 -19.32
N LEU A 108 2.42 -23.84 -19.28
CA LEU A 108 3.41 -24.77 -18.74
C LEU A 108 4.80 -24.61 -19.37
N PHE A 109 4.85 -24.36 -20.68
CA PHE A 109 6.13 -24.17 -21.39
C PHE A 109 6.81 -22.86 -20.99
N SER A 110 6.05 -21.74 -20.84
CA SER A 110 6.58 -20.44 -20.44
C SER A 110 7.17 -20.49 -19.03
N VAL A 111 6.41 -21.06 -18.08
CA VAL A 111 6.86 -21.21 -16.69
C VAL A 111 8.08 -22.12 -16.59
N LYS A 112 8.07 -23.26 -17.30
CA LYS A 112 9.24 -24.15 -17.33
C LYS A 112 10.47 -23.50 -17.96
N HIS A 113 10.26 -22.71 -19.01
CA HIS A 113 11.35 -21.97 -19.66
C HIS A 113 11.97 -20.96 -18.71
N PHE A 114 11.15 -20.19 -17.99
CA PHE A 114 11.60 -19.24 -16.97
C PHE A 114 12.41 -19.94 -15.87
N LEU A 115 11.89 -21.01 -15.31
CA LEU A 115 12.53 -21.76 -14.24
C LEU A 115 13.78 -22.56 -14.66
N LYS A 116 14.03 -22.78 -15.97
CA LYS A 116 15.28 -23.41 -16.44
C LYS A 116 16.51 -22.53 -16.17
N GLN A 117 16.33 -21.25 -15.98
CA GLN A 117 17.43 -20.29 -15.81
C GLN A 117 18.04 -20.36 -14.40
N GLY A 118 17.31 -20.86 -13.39
CA GLY A 118 17.80 -20.99 -12.03
C GLY A 118 16.71 -21.47 -11.06
N THR A 119 17.08 -21.65 -9.80
CA THR A 119 16.17 -22.05 -8.73
C THR A 119 16.16 -20.98 -7.65
N PRO A 120 15.03 -20.27 -7.45
CA PRO A 120 14.93 -19.27 -6.38
C PRO A 120 14.94 -19.98 -5.01
N LYS A 121 15.30 -19.26 -3.95
CA LYS A 121 15.25 -19.77 -2.58
C LYS A 121 13.83 -19.79 -1.99
N GLY A 122 12.92 -18.99 -2.54
CA GLY A 122 11.52 -18.93 -2.15
C GLY A 122 10.71 -18.11 -3.15
N LEU A 123 9.41 -18.38 -3.26
CA LEU A 123 8.45 -17.59 -4.03
C LEU A 123 7.47 -16.92 -3.08
N LEU A 124 7.51 -15.59 -3.00
CA LEU A 124 6.55 -14.76 -2.29
C LEU A 124 5.52 -14.23 -3.28
N ILE A 125 4.25 -14.46 -3.04
CA ILE A 125 3.13 -13.93 -3.83
C ILE A 125 2.46 -12.85 -3.00
N ILE A 126 2.53 -11.61 -3.46
CA ILE A 126 1.88 -10.50 -2.76
C ILE A 126 0.36 -10.54 -3.01
N GLU A 127 -0.42 -10.38 -1.95
CA GLU A 127 -1.87 -10.49 -1.91
C GLU A 127 -2.35 -11.91 -2.31
N THR A 128 -3.06 -12.08 -3.44
CA THR A 128 -3.60 -13.40 -3.80
C THR A 128 -3.63 -13.58 -5.33
N GLU A 129 -2.48 -13.45 -5.95
CA GLU A 129 -2.28 -13.69 -7.39
C GLU A 129 -1.92 -15.17 -7.64
N LEU A 130 -2.95 -16.04 -7.67
CA LEU A 130 -2.75 -17.47 -7.82
C LEU A 130 -2.59 -17.85 -9.29
N TRP A 131 -1.37 -18.26 -9.66
CA TRP A 131 -1.00 -18.76 -10.98
C TRP A 131 -0.71 -20.27 -10.88
N PRO A 132 -1.65 -21.16 -11.27
CA PRO A 132 -1.56 -22.59 -10.98
C PRO A 132 -0.29 -23.27 -11.46
N ASN A 133 0.09 -23.08 -12.74
CA ASN A 133 1.32 -23.71 -13.25
C ASN A 133 2.57 -23.16 -12.58
N LEU A 134 2.60 -21.85 -12.29
CA LEU A 134 3.70 -21.25 -11.56
C LEU A 134 3.89 -21.94 -10.20
N ILE A 135 2.83 -21.99 -9.39
CA ILE A 135 2.85 -22.60 -8.05
C ILE A 135 3.26 -24.08 -8.15
N TRP A 136 2.65 -24.85 -9.04
CA TRP A 136 2.98 -26.27 -9.20
C TRP A 136 4.41 -26.52 -9.66
N GLN A 137 4.95 -25.70 -10.59
CA GLN A 137 6.31 -25.91 -11.11
C GLN A 137 7.39 -25.45 -10.13
N VAL A 138 7.13 -24.38 -9.36
CA VAL A 138 8.01 -23.93 -8.28
C VAL A 138 8.06 -25.00 -7.19
N LYS A 139 6.90 -25.51 -6.77
CA LYS A 139 6.84 -26.54 -5.72
C LYS A 139 7.47 -27.88 -6.13
N LYS A 140 7.44 -28.24 -7.42
CA LYS A 140 8.17 -29.42 -7.95
C LYS A 140 9.69 -29.33 -7.78
N ARG A 141 10.22 -28.16 -7.49
CA ARG A 141 11.65 -27.91 -7.22
C ARG A 141 11.94 -27.79 -5.73
N THR A 142 10.98 -28.18 -4.89
CA THR A 142 11.05 -28.06 -3.42
C THR A 142 11.19 -26.64 -2.90
N VAL A 143 10.98 -25.63 -3.75
CA VAL A 143 11.03 -24.23 -3.37
C VAL A 143 9.76 -23.86 -2.59
N PRO A 144 9.88 -23.20 -1.41
CA PRO A 144 8.73 -22.76 -0.64
C PRO A 144 7.94 -21.67 -1.36
N VAL A 145 6.60 -21.78 -1.28
CA VAL A 145 5.64 -20.81 -1.84
C VAL A 145 4.86 -20.19 -0.71
N ILE A 146 4.97 -18.89 -0.56
CA ILE A 146 4.38 -18.12 0.54
C ILE A 146 3.49 -17.02 -0.03
N ILE A 147 2.23 -16.95 0.43
CA ILE A 147 1.37 -15.80 0.15
C ILE A 147 1.58 -14.77 1.27
N VAL A 148 2.00 -13.56 0.88
CA VAL A 148 2.28 -12.45 1.79
C VAL A 148 1.19 -11.40 1.64
N ASN A 149 0.71 -10.86 2.76
CA ASN A 149 -0.39 -9.90 2.79
C ASN A 149 -1.67 -10.46 2.17
N GLY A 150 -1.97 -11.73 2.45
CA GLY A 150 -3.02 -12.52 1.81
C GLY A 150 -4.42 -11.94 2.07
N ARG A 151 -5.16 -11.66 0.97
CA ARG A 151 -6.54 -11.17 1.02
C ARG A 151 -7.40 -11.86 -0.03
N ILE A 152 -8.65 -12.12 0.30
CA ILE A 152 -9.64 -12.65 -0.63
C ILE A 152 -10.90 -11.79 -0.55
N SER A 153 -11.29 -11.13 -1.66
CA SER A 153 -12.51 -10.34 -1.71
C SER A 153 -13.77 -11.23 -1.67
N ASP A 154 -14.93 -10.69 -1.32
CA ASP A 154 -16.20 -11.44 -1.28
C ASP A 154 -16.51 -12.13 -2.62
N ARG A 155 -16.30 -11.43 -3.73
CA ARG A 155 -16.51 -11.97 -5.07
C ARG A 155 -15.56 -13.12 -5.37
N THR A 156 -14.28 -12.94 -5.06
CA THR A 156 -13.25 -13.96 -5.27
C THR A 156 -13.51 -15.18 -4.39
N PHE A 157 -13.91 -14.96 -3.14
CA PHE A 157 -14.23 -16.03 -2.19
C PHE A 157 -15.37 -16.92 -2.69
N LYS A 158 -16.47 -16.33 -3.17
CA LYS A 158 -17.59 -17.08 -3.78
C LYS A 158 -17.12 -17.92 -4.96
N ASN A 159 -16.30 -17.34 -5.86
CA ASN A 159 -15.76 -18.07 -7.01
C ASN A 159 -14.85 -19.23 -6.58
N TYR A 160 -13.98 -19.02 -5.60
CA TYR A 160 -13.09 -20.06 -5.11
C TYR A 160 -13.82 -21.21 -4.42
N LEU A 161 -14.92 -20.93 -3.72
CA LEU A 161 -15.79 -21.97 -3.15
C LEU A 161 -16.46 -22.80 -4.26
N THR A 162 -16.94 -22.17 -5.35
CA THR A 162 -17.54 -22.87 -6.48
C THR A 162 -16.55 -23.84 -7.14
N PHE A 163 -15.29 -23.45 -7.25
CA PHE A 163 -14.21 -24.26 -7.80
C PHE A 163 -13.29 -24.88 -6.73
N SER A 164 -13.83 -25.19 -5.56
CA SER A 164 -13.04 -25.59 -4.37
C SER A 164 -12.09 -26.78 -4.62
N PHE A 165 -12.51 -27.79 -5.38
CA PHE A 165 -11.64 -28.92 -5.73
C PHE A 165 -10.41 -28.51 -6.53
N PHE A 166 -10.58 -27.59 -7.49
CA PHE A 166 -9.47 -27.03 -8.25
C PHE A 166 -8.58 -26.17 -7.35
N MET A 167 -9.19 -25.27 -6.57
CA MET A 167 -8.46 -24.39 -5.65
C MET A 167 -7.69 -25.17 -4.59
N LYS A 168 -8.25 -26.29 -4.09
CA LYS A 168 -7.52 -27.23 -3.22
C LYS A 168 -6.27 -27.73 -3.88
N SER A 169 -6.31 -28.09 -5.17
CA SER A 169 -5.13 -28.61 -5.88
C SER A 169 -4.05 -27.55 -6.08
N VAL A 170 -4.39 -26.27 -6.06
CA VAL A 170 -3.43 -25.15 -6.12
C VAL A 170 -2.91 -24.79 -4.74
N LEU A 171 -3.80 -24.52 -3.79
CA LEU A 171 -3.46 -24.05 -2.45
C LEU A 171 -2.76 -25.10 -1.59
N SER A 172 -2.93 -26.40 -1.88
CA SER A 172 -2.16 -27.46 -1.21
C SER A 172 -0.64 -27.38 -1.48
N HIS A 173 -0.24 -26.65 -2.51
CA HIS A 173 1.18 -26.41 -2.86
C HIS A 173 1.70 -25.05 -2.31
N VAL A 174 0.88 -24.33 -1.57
CA VAL A 174 1.29 -23.13 -0.82
C VAL A 174 1.69 -23.57 0.59
N ASP A 175 2.90 -23.23 1.00
CA ASP A 175 3.45 -23.66 2.30
C ASP A 175 2.93 -22.77 3.44
N LEU A 176 2.76 -21.48 3.21
CA LEU A 176 2.35 -20.53 4.23
C LEU A 176 1.52 -19.40 3.62
N VAL A 177 0.49 -18.97 4.34
CA VAL A 177 -0.29 -17.77 4.03
C VAL A 177 -0.21 -16.83 5.21
N LEU A 178 0.31 -15.63 4.99
CA LEU A 178 0.34 -14.51 5.92
C LEU A 178 -0.86 -13.61 5.62
N ALA A 179 -1.96 -13.83 6.33
CA ALA A 179 -3.23 -13.16 6.05
C ALA A 179 -3.31 -11.76 6.69
N GLN A 180 -3.97 -10.82 5.99
CA GLN A 180 -4.15 -9.45 6.48
C GLN A 180 -5.03 -9.37 7.74
N SER A 181 -6.00 -10.26 7.88
CA SER A 181 -6.94 -10.25 9.00
C SER A 181 -7.51 -11.64 9.28
N GLU A 182 -8.20 -11.81 10.43
CA GLU A 182 -8.89 -13.05 10.75
C GLU A 182 -10.00 -13.38 9.74
N GLU A 183 -10.67 -12.40 9.19
CA GLU A 183 -11.65 -12.60 8.11
C GLU A 183 -11.01 -13.29 6.89
N HIS A 184 -9.85 -12.82 6.44
CA HIS A 184 -9.14 -13.41 5.32
C HIS A 184 -8.57 -14.79 5.69
N ARG A 185 -8.08 -14.98 6.91
CA ARG A 185 -7.66 -16.28 7.41
C ARG A 185 -8.77 -17.33 7.31
N VAL A 186 -9.96 -16.99 7.82
CA VAL A 186 -11.14 -17.88 7.75
C VAL A 186 -11.50 -18.21 6.30
N ARG A 187 -11.40 -17.24 5.38
CA ARG A 187 -11.67 -17.47 3.94
C ARG A 187 -10.68 -18.49 3.34
N PHE A 188 -9.38 -18.36 3.60
CA PHE A 188 -8.38 -19.33 3.13
C PHE A 188 -8.64 -20.73 3.67
N ILE A 189 -8.92 -20.87 4.97
CA ILE A 189 -9.22 -22.16 5.61
C ILE A 189 -10.46 -22.79 4.98
N ARG A 190 -11.52 -22.02 4.74
CA ARG A 190 -12.77 -22.53 4.13
C ARG A 190 -12.61 -22.95 2.67
N ILE A 191 -11.62 -22.44 1.95
CA ILE A 191 -11.27 -22.88 0.58
C ILE A 191 -10.37 -24.13 0.62
N VAL A 192 -10.20 -24.76 1.78
CA VAL A 192 -9.48 -26.04 1.98
C VAL A 192 -7.97 -25.87 2.18
N MET A 193 -7.56 -24.89 3.00
CA MET A 193 -6.21 -24.87 3.53
C MET A 193 -6.15 -25.46 4.95
N ASP A 194 -5.00 -26.03 5.27
CA ASP A 194 -4.68 -26.43 6.65
C ASP A 194 -4.62 -25.16 7.52
N PRO A 195 -5.40 -25.07 8.62
CA PRO A 195 -5.36 -23.93 9.53
C PRO A 195 -3.96 -23.59 10.05
N ALA A 196 -3.07 -24.58 10.20
CA ALA A 196 -1.70 -24.37 10.65
C ALA A 196 -0.83 -23.60 9.64
N ARG A 197 -1.22 -23.59 8.36
CA ARG A 197 -0.52 -22.86 7.29
C ARG A 197 -1.05 -21.46 7.06
N VAL A 198 -2.04 -21.00 7.82
CA VAL A 198 -2.63 -19.67 7.65
C VAL A 198 -2.51 -18.88 8.94
N ILE A 199 -1.59 -17.91 8.94
CA ILE A 199 -1.27 -17.09 10.11
C ILE A 199 -1.70 -15.64 9.83
N VAL A 200 -2.37 -15.01 10.79
CA VAL A 200 -2.68 -13.58 10.71
C VAL A 200 -1.44 -12.79 11.14
N THR A 201 -0.93 -11.99 10.23
CA THR A 201 0.16 -11.05 10.52
C THR A 201 -0.32 -9.62 10.62
N GLY A 202 -1.37 -9.24 9.92
CA GLY A 202 -1.81 -7.87 9.70
C GLY A 202 -1.56 -7.41 8.27
N ASN A 203 -1.87 -6.15 7.98
CA ASN A 203 -1.77 -5.58 6.64
C ASN A 203 -0.50 -4.72 6.51
N ILE A 204 0.51 -5.23 5.79
CA ILE A 204 1.79 -4.52 5.56
C ILE A 204 1.72 -3.43 4.48
N LYS A 205 0.56 -3.22 3.86
CA LYS A 205 0.38 -2.21 2.80
C LYS A 205 0.68 -0.79 3.28
N TYR A 206 0.42 -0.52 4.55
CA TYR A 206 0.56 0.81 5.14
C TYR A 206 1.91 1.04 5.79
N PHE A 207 2.71 -0.02 5.92
CA PHE A 207 4.07 0.11 6.43
C PHE A 207 4.85 1.10 5.55
N ARG A 208 5.48 2.05 6.20
CA ARG A 208 6.51 2.92 5.61
C ARG A 208 7.68 2.99 6.58
N GLU A 209 8.84 2.79 6.04
CA GLU A 209 10.05 3.13 6.75
C GLU A 209 10.23 4.65 6.65
N LEU A 210 9.86 5.34 7.71
CA LEU A 210 10.26 6.73 7.89
C LEU A 210 11.39 6.72 8.92
N GLU A 211 12.49 7.38 8.58
CA GLU A 211 13.47 7.72 9.59
C GLU A 211 12.70 8.49 10.68
N GLN A 212 12.64 7.90 11.88
CA GLN A 212 12.13 8.63 13.03
C GLN A 212 13.02 9.85 13.16
N THR A 213 12.51 11.01 12.85
CA THR A 213 13.13 12.26 13.25
C THR A 213 13.16 12.23 14.76
N LYS A 214 14.35 11.97 15.33
CA LYS A 214 14.57 11.74 16.77
C LYS A 214 14.15 12.91 17.66
N ASP A 215 13.94 14.06 17.06
CA ASP A 215 13.41 15.23 17.72
C ASP A 215 12.01 15.49 17.16
N ALA A 216 10.98 15.28 17.99
CA ALA A 216 9.69 15.89 17.74
C ALA A 216 9.93 17.40 17.67
N ALA A 217 10.09 17.92 16.45
CA ALA A 217 10.20 19.36 16.23
C ALA A 217 9.03 20.01 16.96
N GLU A 218 9.30 21.10 17.66
CA GLU A 218 8.23 21.84 18.33
C GLU A 218 7.15 22.16 17.29
N LYS A 219 5.93 21.64 17.53
CA LYS A 219 4.85 21.76 16.56
C LYS A 219 4.51 23.24 16.38
N GLU A 220 4.50 23.68 15.14
CA GLU A 220 4.07 25.03 14.79
C GLU A 220 2.55 25.19 14.92
N ASN A 221 2.05 26.42 14.96
CA ASN A 221 0.61 26.68 14.94
C ASN A 221 0.04 26.41 13.53
N ILE A 222 0.09 25.16 13.11
CA ILE A 222 -0.33 24.69 11.79
C ILE A 222 -1.47 23.68 11.94
N VAL A 223 -2.53 23.87 11.14
CA VAL A 223 -3.57 22.87 10.88
C VAL A 223 -3.48 22.47 9.41
N THR A 224 -3.36 21.17 9.14
CA THR A 224 -3.21 20.65 7.78
C THR A 224 -4.43 19.88 7.33
N PHE A 225 -4.97 20.27 6.17
CA PHE A 225 -5.99 19.53 5.43
C PHE A 225 -5.30 18.79 4.27
N GLY A 226 -4.94 17.52 4.48
CA GLY A 226 -4.14 16.74 3.53
C GLY A 226 -4.97 15.85 2.62
N SER A 227 -4.54 15.70 1.38
CA SER A 227 -5.15 14.80 0.38
C SER A 227 -6.63 15.07 0.09
N ILE A 228 -7.02 16.34 0.07
CA ILE A 228 -8.41 16.79 -0.10
C ILE A 228 -8.89 16.50 -1.52
N LYS A 229 -10.11 16.01 -1.62
CA LYS A 229 -10.82 15.69 -2.87
C LYS A 229 -11.88 16.74 -3.20
N GLU A 230 -12.23 16.86 -4.47
CA GLU A 230 -13.15 17.87 -4.99
C GLU A 230 -14.47 18.00 -4.21
N LYS A 231 -15.15 16.87 -3.92
CA LYS A 231 -16.46 16.87 -3.21
C LYS A 231 -16.36 17.26 -1.73
N GLU A 232 -15.15 17.37 -1.18
CA GLU A 232 -14.92 17.76 0.22
C GLU A 232 -14.67 19.27 0.38
N LEU A 233 -14.36 19.99 -0.73
CA LEU A 233 -13.92 21.37 -0.70
C LEU A 233 -14.88 22.28 0.07
N ALA A 234 -16.19 22.16 -0.16
CA ALA A 234 -17.17 23.01 0.54
C ALA A 234 -17.12 22.83 2.07
N SER A 235 -16.99 21.59 2.54
CA SER A 235 -16.88 21.30 3.98
C SER A 235 -15.56 21.79 4.56
N VAL A 236 -14.47 21.64 3.81
CA VAL A 236 -13.13 22.11 4.21
C VAL A 236 -13.09 23.63 4.26
N TYR A 237 -13.65 24.34 3.28
CA TYR A 237 -13.67 25.80 3.26
C TYR A 237 -14.43 26.37 4.45
N LYS A 238 -15.62 25.84 4.76
CA LYS A 238 -16.39 26.21 5.96
C LYS A 238 -15.57 26.05 7.23
N THR A 239 -14.89 24.90 7.35
CA THR A 239 -14.02 24.62 8.51
C THR A 239 -12.84 25.59 8.59
N ILE A 240 -12.20 25.90 7.46
CA ILE A 240 -11.08 26.88 7.39
C ILE A 240 -11.53 28.26 7.85
N GLU A 241 -12.68 28.74 7.37
CA GLU A 241 -13.26 30.01 7.77
C GLU A 241 -13.49 30.05 9.29
N ASP A 242 -14.15 29.06 9.84
CA ASP A 242 -14.43 28.97 11.28
C ASP A 242 -13.13 28.94 12.13
N ILE A 243 -12.12 28.20 11.68
CA ILE A 243 -10.84 28.08 12.39
C ILE A 243 -10.06 29.37 12.30
N LYS A 244 -9.98 30.03 11.15
CA LYS A 244 -9.29 31.32 11.00
C LYS A 244 -9.94 32.41 11.83
N ASN A 245 -11.26 32.41 11.95
CA ASN A 245 -11.99 33.37 12.81
C ASN A 245 -11.70 33.16 14.30
N ARG A 246 -11.51 31.90 14.76
CA ARG A 246 -11.26 31.59 16.18
C ARG A 246 -9.77 31.62 16.55
N PHE A 247 -8.90 31.27 15.59
CA PHE A 247 -7.47 31.13 15.76
C PHE A 247 -6.71 31.85 14.63
N PRO A 248 -6.71 33.18 14.60
CA PRO A 248 -6.12 33.94 13.49
C PRO A 248 -4.61 33.69 13.31
N ASP A 249 -3.90 33.36 14.39
CA ASP A 249 -2.45 33.09 14.38
C ASP A 249 -2.07 31.70 13.81
N TYR A 250 -3.06 30.83 13.58
CA TYR A 250 -2.79 29.54 12.99
C TYR A 250 -2.67 29.64 11.47
N LYS A 251 -1.62 29.02 10.93
CA LYS A 251 -1.48 28.79 9.49
C LYS A 251 -2.29 27.54 9.08
N ILE A 252 -2.96 27.65 7.96
CA ILE A 252 -3.71 26.53 7.38
C ILE A 252 -2.97 26.05 6.14
N PHE A 253 -2.62 24.77 6.11
CA PHE A 253 -2.12 24.11 4.92
C PHE A 253 -3.22 23.27 4.29
N ILE A 254 -3.48 23.45 2.99
CA ILE A 254 -4.43 22.65 2.23
C ILE A 254 -3.71 21.97 1.06
N ALA A 255 -3.67 20.65 1.08
CA ALA A 255 -3.04 19.82 0.05
C ALA A 255 -4.10 19.05 -0.74
N PRO A 256 -4.43 19.46 -1.97
CA PRO A 256 -5.34 18.71 -2.83
C PRO A 256 -4.69 17.38 -3.26
N ARG A 257 -5.50 16.32 -3.37
CA ARG A 257 -5.04 15.04 -3.90
C ARG A 257 -4.68 15.12 -5.38
N GLU A 258 -5.43 15.88 -6.14
CA GLU A 258 -5.19 16.20 -7.54
C GLU A 258 -4.72 17.64 -7.69
N LEU A 259 -3.52 17.86 -8.23
CA LEU A 259 -2.91 19.19 -8.35
C LEU A 259 -3.72 20.16 -9.23
N HIS A 260 -4.57 19.66 -10.13
CA HIS A 260 -5.41 20.53 -10.95
C HIS A 260 -6.44 21.34 -10.11
N LEU A 261 -6.75 20.89 -8.88
CA LEU A 261 -7.62 21.64 -7.96
C LEU A 261 -6.94 22.85 -7.33
N THR A 262 -5.61 22.98 -7.39
CA THR A 262 -4.85 24.07 -6.77
C THR A 262 -5.39 25.44 -7.15
N SER A 263 -5.57 25.68 -8.45
CA SER A 263 -6.05 26.99 -8.94
C SER A 263 -7.51 27.30 -8.55
N THR A 264 -8.35 26.27 -8.43
CA THR A 264 -9.73 26.42 -7.93
C THR A 264 -9.72 26.81 -6.47
N ILE A 265 -8.97 26.07 -5.64
CA ILE A 265 -8.84 26.34 -4.20
C ILE A 265 -8.28 27.75 -3.95
N GLU A 266 -7.26 28.16 -4.71
CA GLU A 266 -6.66 29.48 -4.63
C GLU A 266 -7.69 30.59 -4.91
N LYS A 267 -8.43 30.44 -6.02
CA LYS A 267 -9.47 31.41 -6.41
C LYS A 267 -10.59 31.54 -5.38
N ASP A 268 -11.04 30.39 -4.85
CA ASP A 268 -12.16 30.36 -3.91
C ASP A 268 -11.78 30.97 -2.57
N LEU A 269 -10.57 30.71 -2.06
CA LEU A 269 -10.12 31.21 -0.76
C LEU A 269 -9.53 32.63 -0.80
N ALA A 270 -8.98 33.07 -1.92
CA ALA A 270 -8.37 34.40 -2.07
C ALA A 270 -9.39 35.55 -1.94
N SER A 271 -10.69 35.26 -2.06
CA SER A 271 -11.75 36.26 -1.83
C SER A 271 -11.86 36.71 -0.36
N SER A 272 -11.45 35.88 0.58
CA SER A 272 -11.64 36.09 2.02
C SER A 272 -10.33 36.04 2.82
N PHE A 273 -9.27 35.46 2.27
CA PHE A 273 -8.02 35.22 2.98
C PHE A 273 -6.79 35.57 2.16
N SER A 274 -5.67 35.87 2.84
CA SER A 274 -4.34 35.90 2.21
C SER A 274 -3.90 34.46 1.94
N VAL A 275 -3.73 34.14 0.65
CA VAL A 275 -3.42 32.80 0.17
C VAL A 275 -2.09 32.80 -0.57
N THR A 276 -1.25 31.78 -0.34
CA THR A 276 -0.01 31.58 -1.09
C THR A 276 0.14 30.10 -1.49
N ARG A 277 1.01 29.84 -2.47
CA ARG A 277 1.38 28.48 -2.86
C ARG A 277 2.64 28.02 -2.12
N TYR A 278 2.68 26.74 -1.75
CA TYR A 278 3.83 26.18 -1.06
C TYR A 278 5.11 26.22 -1.90
N SER A 279 5.02 26.03 -3.21
CA SER A 279 6.16 26.19 -4.13
C SER A 279 6.77 27.60 -4.08
N THR A 280 5.96 28.64 -3.85
CA THR A 280 6.42 30.04 -3.71
C THR A 280 7.14 30.24 -2.39
N LEU A 281 6.64 29.66 -1.28
CA LEU A 281 7.29 29.71 0.03
C LEU A 281 8.69 29.09 0.02
N ARG A 282 8.86 27.94 -0.62
CA ARG A 282 10.18 27.28 -0.75
C ARG A 282 11.21 28.13 -1.48
N ASN A 283 10.76 29.06 -2.31
CA ASN A 283 11.63 29.99 -3.06
C ASN A 283 11.92 31.30 -2.32
N GLY A 284 11.60 31.39 -1.02
CA GLY A 284 11.98 32.51 -0.15
C GLY A 284 10.96 33.67 -0.06
N ALA A 285 9.72 33.45 -0.49
CA ALA A 285 8.65 34.42 -0.21
C ALA A 285 8.23 34.34 1.26
N ASP A 286 8.09 35.49 1.92
CA ASP A 286 7.67 35.55 3.31
C ASP A 286 6.19 35.18 3.45
N PRO A 287 5.85 34.22 4.32
CA PRO A 287 4.50 33.76 4.51
C PRO A 287 3.75 34.60 5.55
N GLU A 288 3.41 35.82 5.27
CA GLU A 288 2.31 36.52 5.99
C GLU A 288 0.94 35.86 5.67
N ALA A 289 0.91 34.98 4.64
CA ALA A 289 -0.29 34.29 4.22
C ALA A 289 -0.80 33.35 5.32
N GLY A 290 -2.04 33.57 5.74
CA GLY A 290 -2.72 32.73 6.70
C GLY A 290 -3.09 31.33 6.14
N ILE A 291 -3.12 31.18 4.79
CA ILE A 291 -3.45 29.93 4.11
C ILE A 291 -2.38 29.59 3.05
N VAL A 292 -1.90 28.36 3.08
CA VAL A 292 -0.90 27.85 2.15
C VAL A 292 -1.48 26.66 1.36
N ILE A 293 -1.50 26.76 0.04
CA ILE A 293 -1.94 25.66 -0.83
C ILE A 293 -0.72 24.86 -1.25
N VAL A 294 -0.72 23.56 -0.93
CA VAL A 294 0.37 22.64 -1.26
C VAL A 294 0.21 22.19 -2.70
N ASP A 295 0.92 22.84 -3.60
CA ASP A 295 0.92 22.63 -5.05
C ASP A 295 2.06 21.71 -5.52
N THR A 296 2.71 21.01 -4.58
CA THR A 296 3.86 20.14 -4.83
C THR A 296 3.55 18.69 -4.45
N ILE A 297 4.35 17.74 -5.00
CA ILE A 297 4.25 16.32 -4.68
C ILE A 297 5.42 15.93 -3.77
N GLY A 298 5.11 15.23 -2.67
CA GLY A 298 6.10 14.67 -1.74
C GLY A 298 6.33 15.49 -0.48
N ASP A 299 5.89 16.77 -0.44
CA ASP A 299 6.14 17.65 0.70
C ASP A 299 5.13 17.51 1.86
N LEU A 300 4.01 16.79 1.64
CA LEU A 300 2.94 16.67 2.64
C LEU A 300 3.40 16.03 3.95
N LEU A 301 4.32 15.07 3.89
CA LEU A 301 4.90 14.45 5.09
C LEU A 301 5.66 15.45 5.94
N HIS A 302 6.46 16.32 5.31
CA HIS A 302 7.16 17.39 6.02
C HIS A 302 6.19 18.37 6.67
N ILE A 303 5.10 18.71 6.00
CA ILE A 303 4.06 19.59 6.56
C ILE A 303 3.35 18.94 7.74
N TYR A 304 3.03 17.64 7.67
CA TYR A 304 2.49 16.91 8.81
C TYR A 304 3.44 16.91 10.02
N SER A 305 4.76 16.83 9.80
CA SER A 305 5.72 16.86 10.89
C SER A 305 5.69 18.15 11.70
N GLN A 306 5.31 19.26 11.09
CA GLN A 306 5.18 20.59 11.71
C GLN A 306 3.77 20.87 12.26
N SER A 307 2.78 20.09 11.85
CA SER A 307 1.37 20.34 12.16
C SER A 307 0.98 19.93 13.56
N ARG A 308 0.10 20.69 14.21
CA ARG A 308 -0.51 20.33 15.49
C ARG A 308 -1.67 19.35 15.32
N VAL A 309 -2.43 19.49 14.25
CA VAL A 309 -3.58 18.66 13.91
C VAL A 309 -3.62 18.47 12.39
N ALA A 310 -3.99 17.28 11.96
CA ALA A 310 -4.20 17.00 10.55
C ALA A 310 -5.60 16.42 10.29
N PHE A 311 -6.26 16.90 9.24
CA PHE A 311 -7.40 16.23 8.64
C PHE A 311 -6.95 15.53 7.36
N VAL A 312 -7.28 14.23 7.21
CA VAL A 312 -6.96 13.44 6.02
C VAL A 312 -8.21 13.24 5.18
N GLY A 313 -8.18 13.83 3.99
CA GLY A 313 -9.30 13.86 3.04
C GLY A 313 -9.53 12.54 2.30
N GLY A 314 -10.39 12.59 1.28
CA GLY A 314 -10.95 11.43 0.62
C GLY A 314 -11.87 10.63 1.55
N SER A 315 -12.25 11.21 2.68
CA SER A 315 -12.93 10.54 3.80
C SER A 315 -14.27 11.18 4.21
N LEU A 316 -14.51 12.46 3.92
CA LEU A 316 -15.83 13.11 4.13
C LEU A 316 -16.80 12.90 2.96
N ALA A 317 -16.29 12.43 1.82
CA ALA A 317 -17.09 12.03 0.66
C ALA A 317 -16.68 10.61 0.23
N PRO A 318 -17.50 9.89 -0.57
CA PRO A 318 -17.30 8.46 -0.86
C PRO A 318 -16.13 8.21 -1.83
N TYR A 319 -14.91 8.44 -1.37
CA TYR A 319 -13.66 8.17 -2.08
C TYR A 319 -12.85 7.02 -1.45
N GLY A 320 -13.29 6.50 -0.29
CA GLY A 320 -12.66 5.36 0.38
C GLY A 320 -11.50 5.69 1.31
N GLY A 321 -11.25 6.98 1.58
CA GLY A 321 -10.18 7.45 2.47
C GLY A 321 -8.81 7.59 1.78
N GLN A 322 -7.90 8.27 2.48
CA GLN A 322 -6.47 8.37 2.15
C GLN A 322 -5.64 7.89 3.37
N ASN A 323 -4.32 7.87 3.25
CA ASN A 323 -3.44 7.31 4.26
C ASN A 323 -3.40 8.14 5.55
N MET A 324 -4.08 7.65 6.59
CA MET A 324 -4.18 8.30 7.91
C MET A 324 -2.94 8.07 8.79
N LEU A 325 -2.06 7.13 8.44
CA LEU A 325 -0.83 6.90 9.20
C LEU A 325 0.21 8.00 8.95
N GLU A 326 0.15 8.71 7.82
CA GLU A 326 1.14 9.72 7.48
C GLU A 326 1.33 10.81 8.54
N PRO A 327 0.28 11.46 9.08
CA PRO A 327 0.45 12.38 10.20
C PRO A 327 0.87 11.68 11.50
N LEU A 328 0.41 10.44 11.75
CA LEU A 328 0.71 9.72 12.99
C LEU A 328 2.19 9.37 13.15
N PHE A 329 2.94 9.20 12.04
CA PHE A 329 4.40 9.03 12.09
C PHE A 329 5.11 10.18 12.81
N PHE A 330 4.52 11.34 12.79
CA PHE A 330 5.05 12.56 13.41
C PHE A 330 4.32 12.94 14.70
N GLU A 331 3.62 12.01 15.32
CA GLU A 331 2.83 12.25 16.52
C GLU A 331 1.79 13.39 16.33
N THR A 332 1.29 13.56 15.09
CA THR A 332 0.24 14.54 14.75
C THR A 332 -1.12 13.87 14.83
N PRO A 333 -2.01 14.27 15.74
CA PRO A 333 -3.37 13.75 15.82
C PRO A 333 -4.11 13.88 14.50
N VAL A 334 -4.82 12.81 14.11
CA VAL A 334 -5.50 12.74 12.82
C VAL A 334 -7.03 12.78 12.96
N LEU A 335 -7.66 13.58 12.11
CA LEU A 335 -9.10 13.58 11.90
C LEU A 335 -9.42 13.05 10.51
N PHE A 336 -10.52 12.30 10.38
CA PHE A 336 -10.95 11.72 9.10
C PHE A 336 -12.46 11.50 9.07
N GLY A 337 -13.03 11.41 7.86
CA GLY A 337 -14.46 11.19 7.65
C GLY A 337 -14.86 9.71 7.72
N PRO A 338 -16.16 9.39 7.50
CA PRO A 338 -16.69 8.04 7.62
C PRO A 338 -16.44 7.14 6.39
N PHE A 339 -16.06 7.71 5.25
CA PHE A 339 -15.80 6.96 4.01
C PHE A 339 -14.35 6.48 3.99
N ILE A 340 -14.10 5.32 4.58
CA ILE A 340 -12.75 4.79 4.88
C ILE A 340 -12.57 3.35 4.41
N GLU A 341 -13.30 2.93 3.37
CA GLU A 341 -13.37 1.53 2.93
C GLU A 341 -11.98 0.94 2.65
N ASN A 342 -11.03 1.76 2.14
CA ASN A 342 -9.66 1.32 1.85
C ASN A 342 -8.74 1.28 3.08
N PHE A 343 -9.18 1.86 4.22
CA PHE A 343 -8.38 2.08 5.43
C PHE A 343 -9.12 1.65 6.71
N LYS A 344 -10.10 0.76 6.59
CA LYS A 344 -11.00 0.37 7.67
C LYS A 344 -10.25 -0.16 8.90
N ASP A 345 -9.28 -1.05 8.68
CA ASP A 345 -8.51 -1.65 9.78
C ASP A 345 -7.66 -0.62 10.52
N ILE A 346 -7.02 0.30 9.75
CA ILE A 346 -6.20 1.38 10.31
C ILE A 346 -7.04 2.37 11.08
N SER A 347 -8.18 2.80 10.52
CA SER A 347 -9.07 3.76 11.20
C SER A 347 -9.60 3.22 12.52
N GLN A 348 -9.91 1.93 12.57
CA GLN A 348 -10.35 1.28 13.81
C GLN A 348 -9.25 1.33 14.87
N ARG A 349 -8.00 0.96 14.53
CA ARG A 349 -6.86 1.04 15.46
C ARG A 349 -6.58 2.48 15.92
N ILE A 350 -6.66 3.46 15.02
CA ILE A 350 -6.50 4.86 15.37
C ILE A 350 -7.51 5.29 16.43
N ILE A 351 -8.78 4.86 16.31
CA ILE A 351 -9.83 5.16 17.28
C ILE A 351 -9.59 4.41 18.59
N GLU A 352 -9.27 3.12 18.55
CA GLU A 352 -9.03 2.28 19.73
C GLU A 352 -7.87 2.81 20.59
N HIS A 353 -6.81 3.29 19.95
CA HIS A 353 -5.66 3.92 20.63
C HIS A 353 -5.90 5.39 21.00
N ASN A 354 -7.02 5.98 20.64
CA ASN A 354 -7.26 7.42 20.79
C ASN A 354 -6.16 8.28 20.15
N ALA A 355 -5.65 7.88 18.99
CA ALA A 355 -4.65 8.62 18.21
C ALA A 355 -5.27 9.56 17.16
N GLY A 356 -6.58 9.47 16.96
CA GLY A 356 -7.36 10.29 16.04
C GLY A 356 -8.85 10.17 16.29
N MET A 357 -9.66 10.90 15.50
CA MET A 357 -11.11 10.92 15.65
C MET A 357 -11.80 10.91 14.29
N MET A 358 -12.92 10.20 14.20
CA MET A 358 -13.82 10.28 13.06
C MET A 358 -14.75 11.49 13.19
N VAL A 359 -15.01 12.16 12.07
CA VAL A 359 -15.94 13.29 11.94
C VAL A 359 -16.89 13.08 10.78
N ARG A 360 -18.15 13.49 10.89
CA ARG A 360 -19.17 13.19 9.88
C ARG A 360 -19.47 14.34 8.92
N ASN A 361 -19.13 15.56 9.32
CA ASN A 361 -19.42 16.77 8.56
C ASN A 361 -18.49 17.91 8.96
N ALA A 362 -18.63 19.07 8.31
CA ALA A 362 -17.84 20.28 8.57
C ALA A 362 -17.96 20.77 10.02
N ASP A 363 -19.16 20.73 10.61
CA ASP A 363 -19.37 21.24 11.97
C ASP A 363 -18.66 20.38 13.01
N GLU A 364 -18.76 19.04 12.88
CA GLU A 364 -17.97 18.12 13.72
C GLU A 364 -16.46 18.32 13.53
N LEU A 365 -16.01 18.50 12.28
CA LEU A 365 -14.60 18.74 11.97
C LEU A 365 -14.10 20.03 12.65
N THR A 366 -14.82 21.13 12.49
CA THR A 366 -14.53 22.40 13.15
C THR A 366 -14.49 22.26 14.68
N ASN A 367 -15.50 21.59 15.26
CA ASN A 367 -15.58 21.42 16.70
C ASN A 367 -14.43 20.57 17.26
N LYS A 368 -14.05 19.48 16.57
CA LYS A 368 -12.93 18.61 16.98
C LYS A 368 -11.58 19.32 16.84
N ILE A 369 -11.34 20.07 15.76
CA ILE A 369 -10.13 20.89 15.63
C ILE A 369 -10.09 21.92 16.75
N THR A 370 -11.17 22.68 16.97
CA THR A 370 -11.26 23.70 18.04
C THR A 370 -10.97 23.09 19.41
N MET A 371 -11.55 21.93 19.72
CA MET A 371 -11.30 21.22 20.97
C MET A 371 -9.82 20.88 21.15
N LEU A 372 -9.17 20.34 20.12
CA LEU A 372 -7.76 19.96 20.16
C LEU A 372 -6.84 21.18 20.30
N LEU A 373 -7.14 22.29 19.59
CA LEU A 373 -6.32 23.48 19.65
C LEU A 373 -6.42 24.21 21.01
N ASN A 374 -7.53 24.07 21.72
CA ASN A 374 -7.73 24.64 23.06
C ASN A 374 -7.18 23.76 24.18
N ASP A 375 -6.94 22.46 23.94
CA ASP A 375 -6.44 21.52 24.95
C ASP A 375 -5.08 20.93 24.55
N ASN A 376 -4.01 21.62 24.90
CA ASN A 376 -2.65 21.17 24.66
C ASN A 376 -2.32 19.81 25.32
N LYS A 377 -2.97 19.49 26.45
CA LYS A 377 -2.75 18.19 27.13
C LYS A 377 -3.35 17.08 26.32
N LEU A 378 -4.60 17.21 25.87
CA LEU A 378 -5.28 16.25 25.00
C LEU A 378 -4.51 16.08 23.68
N LEU A 379 -4.07 17.16 23.09
CA LEU A 379 -3.32 17.14 21.82
C LEU A 379 -2.02 16.35 21.96
N ARG A 380 -1.22 16.60 23.01
CA ARG A 380 0.00 15.83 23.30
C ARG A 380 -0.29 14.36 23.61
N GLN A 381 -1.36 14.06 24.35
CA GLN A 381 -1.76 12.70 24.66
C GLN A 381 -2.13 11.93 23.38
N MET A 382 -2.92 12.53 22.50
CA MET A 382 -3.28 11.90 21.22
C MET A 382 -2.07 11.72 20.31
N GLY A 383 -1.15 12.69 20.28
CA GLY A 383 0.11 12.55 19.56
C GLY A 383 0.97 11.40 20.11
N GLY A 384 1.09 11.29 21.42
CA GLY A 384 1.80 10.17 22.05
C GLY A 384 1.15 8.81 21.77
N ASN A 385 -0.18 8.75 21.73
CA ASN A 385 -0.92 7.53 21.37
C ASN A 385 -0.67 7.10 19.90
N ALA A 386 -0.37 8.04 19.01
CA ALA A 386 -0.02 7.75 17.62
C ALA A 386 1.19 6.82 17.52
N ARG A 387 2.15 6.94 18.45
CA ARG A 387 3.33 6.06 18.51
C ARG A 387 2.94 4.58 18.63
N SER A 388 1.97 4.26 19.49
CA SER A 388 1.52 2.87 19.67
C SER A 388 0.94 2.29 18.38
N VAL A 389 0.18 3.07 17.61
CA VAL A 389 -0.35 2.64 16.30
C VAL A 389 0.79 2.34 15.32
N ILE A 390 1.82 3.20 15.29
CA ILE A 390 2.96 3.04 14.39
C ILE A 390 3.84 1.85 14.81
N GLU A 391 4.05 1.65 16.11
CA GLU A 391 4.81 0.50 16.64
C GLU A 391 4.12 -0.83 16.31
N GLU A 392 2.79 -0.89 16.38
CA GLU A 392 2.03 -2.07 15.93
C GLU A 392 2.25 -2.35 14.43
N GLU A 393 2.23 -1.32 13.57
CA GLU A 393 2.51 -1.50 12.14
C GLU A 393 3.95 -2.02 11.90
N GLN A 394 4.92 -1.55 12.69
CA GLN A 394 6.29 -2.05 12.61
C GLN A 394 6.39 -3.51 13.06
N GLN A 395 5.67 -3.89 14.12
CA GLN A 395 5.61 -5.28 14.58
C GLN A 395 4.96 -6.20 13.53
N VAL A 396 3.95 -5.74 12.80
CA VAL A 396 3.32 -6.49 11.69
C VAL A 396 4.35 -6.81 10.61
N MET A 397 5.18 -5.84 10.20
CA MET A 397 6.23 -6.05 9.22
C MET A 397 7.30 -7.01 9.74
N LYS A 398 7.79 -6.80 10.97
CA LYS A 398 8.78 -7.67 11.60
C LYS A 398 8.29 -9.11 11.66
N LYS A 399 7.10 -9.36 12.22
CA LYS A 399 6.48 -10.69 12.28
C LYS A 399 6.36 -11.34 10.91
N THR A 400 6.00 -10.55 9.89
CA THR A 400 5.88 -11.03 8.51
C THR A 400 7.23 -11.52 8.00
N VAL A 401 8.30 -10.75 8.18
CA VAL A 401 9.66 -11.09 7.74
C VAL A 401 10.22 -12.30 8.50
N ASP A 402 10.04 -12.35 9.82
CA ASP A 402 10.49 -13.48 10.65
C ASP A 402 9.83 -14.81 10.19
N LEU A 403 8.53 -14.79 9.88
CA LEU A 403 7.81 -15.97 9.40
C LEU A 403 8.22 -16.37 7.98
N ILE A 404 8.53 -15.41 7.09
CA ILE A 404 9.08 -15.71 5.77
C ILE A 404 10.45 -16.38 5.89
N ALA A 405 11.34 -15.85 6.71
CA ALA A 405 12.67 -16.41 6.94
C ALA A 405 12.58 -17.85 7.46
N ALA A 406 11.79 -18.08 8.51
CA ALA A 406 11.58 -19.41 9.08
C ALA A 406 11.03 -20.42 8.05
N ALA A 407 10.06 -20.00 7.22
CA ALA A 407 9.47 -20.88 6.20
C ALA A 407 10.46 -21.22 5.06
N ILE A 408 11.41 -20.36 4.77
CA ILE A 408 12.46 -20.61 3.78
C ILE A 408 13.51 -21.55 4.36
N GLU A 409 13.96 -21.34 5.60
CA GLU A 409 14.98 -22.17 6.27
C GLU A 409 14.55 -23.63 6.47
N VAL A 410 13.30 -23.86 6.84
CA VAL A 410 12.75 -25.23 7.05
C VAL A 410 12.76 -26.08 5.77
N ASN A 411 12.78 -25.46 4.60
CA ASN A 411 12.74 -26.15 3.30
C ASN A 411 14.14 -26.29 2.64
N HIS A 412 15.19 -25.78 3.28
CA HIS A 412 16.59 -25.95 2.90
C HIS A 412 17.32 -26.88 3.87
#